data_76b52a9fe612d856d9bf95a8b5cb3a55
#
_entry.id   76b52a9fe612d856d9bf95a8b5cb3a55
#
_cell.length_a   1.000
_cell.length_b   1.000
_cell.length_c   1.000
_cell.angle_alpha   90.00
_cell.angle_beta   90.00
_cell.angle_gamma   90.00
#
_symmetry.space_group_name_H-M   'P 1'
#
loop_
_entity.id
_entity.type
_entity.pdbx_description
1 polymer ?
#
loop_
_entity_poly.entity_id
_entity_poly.type
_entity_poly.pdbx_seq_one_letter_code
_entity_poly.pdbx_strand_id
1 'polypeptide(L)'
;AKTQKLYPTPAAFEKDMPNMLRKLGWSPERASYIASKIQVDPARGSGHAAGAQMKGDKARLRTRITDKGMNYKGYNIAVHEFGHNVEQTIDLYDIDYYMLQGVPNTAFTEALAFLFQKRDLDLLGIKENNPDKEHLASLDAIWSCYEIMGVSLLDMQVWKWLYANPDATPAQLKEAVIRLAKEVWNL
;
A
#
# COMPACT_ATOMS: atom_id res chain seq x y z
N ALA A 1 19.19 5.98 10.90
CA ALA A 1 17.82 6.39 11.20
C ALA A 1 17.19 5.45 12.23
N LYS A 2 16.13 5.87 12.93
CA LYS A 2 15.44 5.07 13.98
C LYS A 2 14.92 3.74 13.38
N THR A 3 14.27 3.81 12.24
CA THR A 3 13.72 2.63 11.53
C THR A 3 14.78 1.61 11.16
N GLN A 4 15.95 2.03 10.70
CA GLN A 4 17.05 1.10 10.37
C GLN A 4 17.57 0.33 11.58
N LYS A 5 17.55 0.97 12.76
CA LYS A 5 17.94 0.31 14.02
C LYS A 5 16.88 -0.66 14.52
N LEU A 6 15.60 -0.32 14.37
CA LEU A 6 14.47 -1.16 14.79
C LEU A 6 14.28 -2.36 13.85
N TYR A 7 14.44 -2.14 12.56
CA TYR A 7 14.16 -3.13 11.52
C TYR A 7 15.39 -3.37 10.62
N PRO A 8 16.46 -3.97 11.17
CA PRO A 8 17.65 -4.30 10.40
C PRO A 8 17.42 -5.45 9.40
N THR A 9 16.38 -6.27 9.62
CA THR A 9 16.04 -7.43 8.78
C THR A 9 14.51 -7.55 8.61
N PRO A 10 14.03 -8.31 7.59
CA PRO A 10 12.62 -8.65 7.45
C PRO A 10 12.02 -9.28 8.73
N ALA A 11 12.74 -10.21 9.33
CA ALA A 11 12.30 -10.89 10.55
C ALA A 11 12.12 -9.94 11.75
N ALA A 12 12.88 -8.85 11.82
CA ALA A 12 12.71 -7.83 12.85
C ALA A 12 11.37 -7.10 12.71
N PHE A 13 10.92 -6.83 11.48
CA PHE A 13 9.60 -6.25 11.22
C PHE A 13 8.48 -7.25 11.52
N GLU A 14 8.62 -8.52 11.06
CA GLU A 14 7.66 -9.59 11.38
C GLU A 14 7.43 -9.72 12.88
N LYS A 15 8.52 -9.71 13.66
CA LYS A 15 8.46 -9.83 15.11
C LYS A 15 7.69 -8.68 15.77
N ASP A 16 7.68 -7.51 15.19
CA ASP A 16 7.00 -6.33 15.73
C ASP A 16 5.54 -6.17 15.25
N MET A 17 5.11 -6.90 14.21
CA MET A 17 3.72 -6.84 13.69
C MET A 17 2.65 -7.02 14.77
N PRO A 18 2.74 -8.02 15.70
CA PRO A 18 1.74 -8.16 16.77
C PRO A 18 1.68 -6.93 17.67
N ASN A 19 2.83 -6.31 17.96
CA ASN A 19 2.90 -5.11 18.76
C ASN A 19 2.29 -3.90 18.02
N MET A 20 2.51 -3.77 16.71
CA MET A 20 1.88 -2.74 15.89
C MET A 20 0.35 -2.87 15.91
N LEU A 21 -0.19 -4.08 15.73
CA LEU A 21 -1.64 -4.32 15.79
C LEU A 21 -2.21 -3.99 17.17
N ARG A 22 -1.52 -4.36 18.25
CA ARG A 22 -1.96 -3.98 19.61
C ARG A 22 -1.98 -2.46 19.81
N LYS A 23 -1.01 -1.73 19.29
CA LYS A 23 -1.02 -0.26 19.33
C LYS A 23 -2.16 0.35 18.52
N LEU A 24 -2.66 -0.37 17.51
CA LEU A 24 -3.83 0.01 16.73
C LEU A 24 -5.17 -0.43 17.38
N GLY A 25 -5.14 -1.07 18.57
CA GLY A 25 -6.32 -1.44 19.33
C GLY A 25 -6.78 -2.90 19.21
N TRP A 26 -6.00 -3.76 18.55
CA TRP A 26 -6.31 -5.19 18.45
C TRP A 26 -6.02 -5.93 19.75
N SER A 27 -6.83 -6.96 20.06
CA SER A 27 -6.50 -7.84 21.20
C SER A 27 -5.17 -8.57 20.99
N PRO A 28 -4.44 -8.93 22.07
CA PRO A 28 -3.17 -9.65 21.93
C PRO A 28 -3.28 -10.94 21.13
N GLU A 29 -4.35 -11.70 21.34
CA GLU A 29 -4.62 -12.98 20.68
C GLU A 29 -4.83 -12.76 19.18
N ARG A 30 -5.69 -11.78 18.84
CA ARG A 30 -6.01 -11.47 17.45
C ARG A 30 -4.80 -10.90 16.71
N ALA A 31 -4.06 -10.00 17.34
CA ALA A 31 -2.84 -9.43 16.80
C ALA A 31 -1.79 -10.52 16.48
N SER A 32 -1.58 -11.45 17.40
CA SER A 32 -0.66 -12.57 17.21
C SER A 32 -1.13 -13.53 16.12
N TYR A 33 -2.44 -13.82 16.08
CA TYR A 33 -3.03 -14.68 15.06
C TYR A 33 -2.83 -14.09 13.64
N ILE A 34 -3.24 -12.83 13.41
CA ILE A 34 -3.11 -12.19 12.11
C ILE A 34 -1.63 -12.11 11.69
N ALA A 35 -0.76 -11.63 12.57
CA ALA A 35 0.67 -11.51 12.27
C ALA A 35 1.31 -12.87 11.93
N SER A 36 0.85 -13.98 12.54
CA SER A 36 1.33 -15.32 12.23
C SER A 36 1.05 -15.78 10.81
N LYS A 37 0.11 -15.12 10.11
CA LYS A 37 -0.29 -15.43 8.73
C LYS A 37 0.46 -14.61 7.67
N ILE A 38 1.35 -13.72 8.09
CA ILE A 38 2.06 -12.79 7.21
C ILE A 38 3.56 -13.05 7.30
N GLN A 39 4.24 -12.98 6.17
CA GLN A 39 5.70 -13.06 6.06
C GLN A 39 6.23 -11.86 5.30
N VAL A 40 7.39 -11.34 5.73
CA VAL A 40 8.03 -10.18 5.10
C VAL A 40 9.15 -10.60 4.17
N ASP A 41 9.12 -10.08 2.95
CA ASP A 41 10.15 -10.28 1.95
C ASP A 41 10.90 -8.98 1.65
N PRO A 42 12.22 -9.03 1.53
CA PRO A 42 12.98 -7.88 1.07
C PRO A 42 12.74 -7.64 -0.42
N ALA A 43 12.56 -6.40 -0.81
CA ALA A 43 12.44 -5.99 -2.21
C ALA A 43 13.45 -4.91 -2.56
N ARG A 44 13.89 -4.88 -3.82
CA ARG A 44 14.75 -3.81 -4.36
C ARG A 44 13.95 -2.63 -4.91
N GLY A 45 12.71 -2.89 -5.33
CA GLY A 45 11.80 -1.93 -5.96
C GLY A 45 10.72 -1.39 -5.02
N SER A 46 9.51 -1.25 -5.56
CA SER A 46 8.31 -0.83 -4.83
C SER A 46 7.85 -1.90 -3.82
N GLY A 47 7.12 -1.47 -2.80
CA GLY A 47 6.41 -2.37 -1.91
C GLY A 47 5.27 -3.10 -2.62
N HIS A 48 4.81 -4.17 -2.03
CA HIS A 48 3.65 -4.91 -2.50
C HIS A 48 3.15 -5.87 -1.42
N ALA A 49 1.83 -6.00 -1.32
CA ALA A 49 1.16 -7.00 -0.50
C ALA A 49 0.48 -8.04 -1.38
N ALA A 50 0.89 -9.28 -1.24
CA ALA A 50 0.23 -10.41 -1.88
C ALA A 50 -0.51 -11.24 -0.83
N GLY A 51 -1.81 -11.40 -0.98
CA GLY A 51 -2.62 -12.27 -0.14
C GLY A 51 -2.23 -13.75 -0.29
N ALA A 52 -2.45 -14.53 0.76
CA ALA A 52 -2.35 -15.98 0.66
C ALA A 52 -3.47 -16.54 -0.25
N GLN A 53 -3.14 -17.50 -1.09
CA GLN A 53 -4.11 -18.07 -2.04
C GLN A 53 -5.05 -19.08 -1.37
N MET A 54 -4.61 -19.71 -0.28
CA MET A 54 -5.40 -20.67 0.47
C MET A 54 -5.08 -20.65 1.96
N LYS A 55 -5.99 -21.15 2.77
CA LYS A 55 -5.76 -21.34 4.22
C LYS A 55 -4.57 -22.27 4.42
N GLY A 56 -3.60 -21.85 5.24
CA GLY A 56 -2.33 -22.55 5.47
C GLY A 56 -1.13 -21.85 4.84
N ASP A 57 -1.31 -21.14 3.74
CA ASP A 57 -0.27 -20.29 3.16
C ASP A 57 -0.12 -18.98 3.95
N LYS A 58 0.99 -18.29 3.69
CA LYS A 58 1.23 -16.96 4.24
C LYS A 58 1.02 -15.86 3.21
N ALA A 59 0.37 -14.79 3.63
CA ALA A 59 0.40 -13.54 2.90
C ALA A 59 1.85 -12.99 2.88
N ARG A 60 2.24 -12.30 1.79
CA ARG A 60 3.61 -11.84 1.55
C ARG A 60 3.65 -10.33 1.50
N LEU A 61 4.33 -9.73 2.47
CA LEU A 61 4.62 -8.31 2.51
C LEU A 61 5.99 -8.06 1.92
N ARG A 62 6.05 -7.29 0.84
CA ARG A 62 7.31 -6.86 0.24
C ARG A 62 7.59 -5.41 0.56
N THR A 63 8.79 -5.13 1.03
CA THR A 63 9.25 -3.76 1.25
C THR A 63 10.75 -3.62 1.07
N ARG A 64 11.20 -2.38 0.92
CA ARG A 64 12.62 -2.08 0.71
C ARG A 64 13.40 -2.20 2.00
N ILE A 65 14.21 -3.26 2.09
CA ILE A 65 15.18 -3.50 3.16
C ILE A 65 16.54 -3.69 2.50
N THR A 66 17.51 -2.87 2.89
CA THR A 66 18.90 -2.94 2.43
C THR A 66 19.80 -3.57 3.48
N ASP A 67 21.08 -3.78 3.16
CA ASP A 67 22.10 -4.22 4.14
C ASP A 67 22.22 -3.28 5.36
N LYS A 68 21.77 -2.02 5.20
CA LYS A 68 21.72 -1.03 6.28
C LYS A 68 20.38 -1.05 7.05
N GLY A 69 19.52 -2.02 6.75
CA GLY A 69 18.17 -2.12 7.33
C GLY A 69 17.12 -1.29 6.58
N MET A 70 15.92 -1.25 7.14
CA MET A 70 14.75 -0.56 6.59
C MET A 70 14.84 0.94 6.86
N ASN A 71 14.98 1.76 5.83
CA ASN A 71 14.90 3.22 5.99
C ASN A 71 13.44 3.67 6.22
N TYR A 72 13.21 4.95 6.52
CA TYR A 72 11.86 5.44 6.81
C TYR A 72 10.90 5.24 5.64
N LYS A 73 11.33 5.47 4.41
CA LYS A 73 10.48 5.23 3.22
C LYS A 73 10.07 3.75 3.10
N GLY A 74 11.01 2.83 3.30
CA GLY A 74 10.71 1.40 3.33
C GLY A 74 9.77 1.01 4.46
N TYR A 75 9.93 1.62 5.64
CA TYR A 75 9.05 1.43 6.79
C TYR A 75 7.62 1.97 6.53
N ASN A 76 7.49 3.18 6.02
CA ASN A 76 6.21 3.79 5.69
C ASN A 76 5.43 2.94 4.66
N ILE A 77 6.12 2.47 3.61
CA ILE A 77 5.56 1.51 2.64
C ILE A 77 5.20 0.19 3.34
N ALA A 78 6.06 -0.35 4.21
CA ALA A 78 5.78 -1.61 4.91
C ALA A 78 4.52 -1.52 5.78
N VAL A 79 4.27 -0.38 6.43
CA VAL A 79 3.04 -0.17 7.22
C VAL A 79 1.80 -0.13 6.31
N HIS A 80 1.90 0.48 5.12
CA HIS A 80 0.84 0.47 4.11
C HIS A 80 0.54 -0.96 3.64
N GLU A 81 1.56 -1.69 3.18
CA GLU A 81 1.41 -3.07 2.71
C GLU A 81 0.94 -4.02 3.82
N PHE A 82 1.29 -3.72 5.07
CA PHE A 82 0.80 -4.45 6.22
C PHE A 82 -0.72 -4.28 6.39
N GLY A 83 -1.26 -3.09 6.14
CA GLY A 83 -2.70 -2.85 6.11
C GLY A 83 -3.42 -3.76 5.11
N HIS A 84 -2.91 -3.87 3.89
CA HIS A 84 -3.43 -4.79 2.88
C HIS A 84 -3.36 -6.26 3.33
N ASN A 85 -2.22 -6.71 3.85
CA ASN A 85 -2.09 -8.11 4.29
C ASN A 85 -2.99 -8.43 5.49
N VAL A 86 -3.27 -7.48 6.37
CA VAL A 86 -4.24 -7.64 7.46
C VAL A 86 -5.64 -7.85 6.89
N GLU A 87 -6.07 -7.00 5.97
CA GLU A 87 -7.36 -7.12 5.30
C GLU A 87 -7.49 -8.45 4.56
N GLN A 88 -6.53 -8.80 3.70
CA GLN A 88 -6.49 -10.06 2.96
C GLN A 88 -6.53 -11.29 3.87
N THR A 89 -5.89 -11.21 5.05
CA THR A 89 -5.92 -12.28 6.04
C THR A 89 -7.30 -12.42 6.67
N ILE A 90 -7.97 -11.31 6.96
CA ILE A 90 -9.35 -11.31 7.48
C ILE A 90 -10.29 -11.89 6.44
N ASP A 91 -10.19 -11.47 5.19
CA ASP A 91 -11.00 -11.99 4.10
C ASP A 91 -10.88 -13.50 3.97
N LEU A 92 -9.66 -14.02 3.99
CA LEU A 92 -9.41 -15.45 3.81
C LEU A 92 -9.88 -16.31 4.99
N TYR A 93 -9.75 -15.81 6.23
CA TYR A 93 -9.94 -16.63 7.43
C TYR A 93 -11.26 -16.38 8.15
N ASP A 94 -11.85 -15.18 8.03
CA ASP A 94 -13.05 -14.78 8.77
C ASP A 94 -14.32 -14.74 7.90
N ILE A 95 -14.15 -14.68 6.57
CA ILE A 95 -15.29 -14.73 5.65
C ILE A 95 -15.54 -16.18 5.26
N ASP A 96 -16.61 -16.77 5.77
CA ASP A 96 -16.92 -18.19 5.58
C ASP A 96 -17.40 -18.52 4.16
N TYR A 97 -18.02 -17.56 3.47
CA TYR A 97 -18.52 -17.77 2.12
C TYR A 97 -17.47 -17.36 1.08
N TYR A 98 -16.90 -18.31 0.40
CA TYR A 98 -15.80 -18.11 -0.54
C TYR A 98 -16.04 -17.01 -1.58
N MET A 99 -17.27 -16.92 -2.14
CA MET A 99 -17.61 -15.91 -3.15
C MET A 99 -17.66 -14.47 -2.60
N LEU A 100 -17.61 -14.29 -1.29
CA LEU A 100 -17.52 -12.98 -0.64
C LEU A 100 -16.08 -12.62 -0.25
N GLN A 101 -15.14 -13.56 -0.31
CA GLN A 101 -13.73 -13.28 -0.07
C GLN A 101 -13.16 -12.41 -1.20
N GLY A 102 -12.43 -11.35 -0.85
CA GLY A 102 -11.83 -10.44 -1.83
C GLY A 102 -12.83 -9.56 -2.60
N VAL A 103 -14.07 -9.44 -2.11
CA VAL A 103 -15.10 -8.59 -2.73
C VAL A 103 -14.85 -7.08 -2.56
N PRO A 104 -14.21 -6.59 -1.47
CA PRO A 104 -13.94 -5.16 -1.36
C PRO A 104 -13.20 -4.64 -2.60
N ASN A 105 -13.70 -3.52 -3.14
CA ASN A 105 -13.05 -2.90 -4.30
C ASN A 105 -11.71 -2.24 -3.90
N THR A 106 -10.88 -1.94 -4.87
CA THR A 106 -9.55 -1.34 -4.66
C THR A 106 -9.60 -0.06 -3.83
N ALA A 107 -10.64 0.78 -3.97
CA ALA A 107 -10.75 1.99 -3.16
C ALA A 107 -10.87 1.68 -1.66
N PHE A 108 -11.59 0.63 -1.28
CA PHE A 108 -11.71 0.20 0.11
C PHE A 108 -10.39 -0.38 0.63
N THR A 109 -9.76 -1.27 -0.11
CA THR A 109 -8.50 -1.91 0.31
C THR A 109 -7.38 -0.89 0.45
N GLU A 110 -7.29 0.07 -0.48
CA GLU A 110 -6.36 1.20 -0.36
C GLU A 110 -6.67 2.11 0.83
N ALA A 111 -7.95 2.43 1.06
CA ALA A 111 -8.33 3.26 2.20
C ALA A 111 -7.90 2.63 3.54
N LEU A 112 -8.04 1.30 3.69
CA LEU A 112 -7.59 0.59 4.89
C LEU A 112 -6.06 0.64 5.02
N ALA A 113 -5.32 0.42 3.94
CA ALA A 113 -3.86 0.52 3.93
C ALA A 113 -3.39 1.93 4.29
N PHE A 114 -4.04 2.98 3.79
CA PHE A 114 -3.75 4.36 4.16
C PHE A 114 -4.08 4.68 5.63
N LEU A 115 -5.12 4.07 6.20
CA LEU A 115 -5.40 4.19 7.64
C LEU A 115 -4.25 3.66 8.50
N PHE A 116 -3.65 2.53 8.11
CA PHE A 116 -2.43 2.01 8.74
C PHE A 116 -1.26 2.98 8.53
N GLN A 117 -1.02 3.39 7.30
CA GLN A 117 0.09 4.26 6.93
C GLN A 117 0.06 5.62 7.66
N LYS A 118 -1.12 6.20 7.83
CA LYS A 118 -1.31 7.45 8.60
C LYS A 118 -0.87 7.34 10.07
N ARG A 119 -0.76 6.12 10.61
CA ARG A 119 -0.36 5.86 12.00
C ARG A 119 1.12 5.48 12.14
N ASP A 120 1.91 5.55 11.08
CA ASP A 120 3.28 5.05 11.04
C ASP A 120 4.20 5.72 12.08
N LEU A 121 4.11 7.03 12.29
CA LEU A 121 4.87 7.75 13.32
C LEU A 121 4.41 7.37 14.74
N ASP A 122 3.10 7.21 14.95
CA ASP A 122 2.55 6.75 16.23
C ASP A 122 3.06 5.35 16.58
N LEU A 123 3.11 4.46 15.59
CA LEU A 123 3.64 3.10 15.76
C LEU A 123 5.12 3.11 16.14
N LEU A 124 5.91 4.09 15.66
CA LEU A 124 7.29 4.32 16.08
C LEU A 124 7.42 4.99 17.44
N GLY A 125 6.32 5.40 18.07
CA GLY A 125 6.32 6.18 19.30
C GLY A 125 6.86 7.58 19.11
N ILE A 126 6.68 8.16 17.93
CA ILE A 126 7.04 9.55 17.62
C ILE A 126 5.77 10.38 17.70
N LYS A 127 5.74 11.31 18.65
CA LYS A 127 4.66 12.29 18.74
C LYS A 127 4.98 13.46 17.83
N GLU A 128 4.09 13.76 16.94
CA GLU A 128 4.16 14.93 16.07
C GLU A 128 3.36 16.06 16.68
N ASN A 129 4.03 17.17 16.95
CA ASN A 129 3.42 18.37 17.58
C ASN A 129 3.24 19.49 16.53
N ASN A 130 2.86 19.14 15.30
CA ASN A 130 2.57 20.14 14.28
C ASN A 130 1.09 20.56 14.40
N PRO A 131 0.78 21.83 14.74
CA PRO A 131 -0.60 22.30 14.81
C PRO A 131 -1.33 22.27 13.47
N ASP A 132 -0.61 22.33 12.35
CA ASP A 132 -1.17 22.34 11.00
C ASP A 132 -1.29 20.93 10.40
N LYS A 133 -1.00 19.88 11.17
CA LYS A 133 -0.97 18.48 10.67
C LYS A 133 -2.24 18.09 9.91
N GLU A 134 -3.41 18.37 10.47
CA GLU A 134 -4.68 17.98 9.85
C GLU A 134 -4.98 18.81 8.59
N HIS A 135 -4.59 20.08 8.56
CA HIS A 135 -4.71 20.93 7.37
C HIS A 135 -3.78 20.45 6.26
N LEU A 136 -2.53 20.13 6.58
CA LEU A 136 -1.57 19.58 5.63
C LEU A 136 -2.00 18.23 5.10
N ALA A 137 -2.54 17.35 5.95
CA ALA A 137 -3.08 16.05 5.53
C ALA A 137 -4.29 16.20 4.59
N SER A 138 -5.14 17.21 4.82
CA SER A 138 -6.27 17.52 3.92
C SER A 138 -5.80 18.03 2.57
N LEU A 139 -4.79 18.89 2.54
CA LEU A 139 -4.19 19.38 1.28
C LEU A 139 -3.51 18.24 0.52
N ASP A 140 -2.78 17.37 1.21
CA ASP A 140 -2.14 16.19 0.62
C ASP A 140 -3.17 15.24 0.02
N ALA A 141 -4.29 14.99 0.72
CA ALA A 141 -5.37 14.18 0.20
C ALA A 141 -6.00 14.77 -1.08
N ILE A 142 -6.24 16.08 -1.12
CA ILE A 142 -6.77 16.78 -2.31
C ILE A 142 -5.76 16.67 -3.47
N TRP A 143 -4.48 16.91 -3.19
CA TRP A 143 -3.41 16.79 -4.19
C TRP A 143 -3.31 15.36 -4.74
N SER A 144 -3.34 14.36 -3.87
CA SER A 144 -3.32 12.94 -4.26
C SER A 144 -4.51 12.56 -5.13
N CYS A 145 -5.72 13.05 -4.81
CA CYS A 145 -6.89 12.85 -5.66
C CYS A 145 -6.69 13.46 -7.06
N TYR A 146 -6.11 14.67 -7.14
CA TYR A 146 -5.82 15.31 -8.41
C TYR A 146 -4.82 14.51 -9.26
N GLU A 147 -3.72 14.05 -8.65
CA GLU A 147 -2.71 13.23 -9.33
C GLU A 147 -3.28 11.90 -9.85
N ILE A 148 -4.00 11.16 -9.00
CA ILE A 148 -4.58 9.85 -9.37
C ILE A 148 -5.68 10.00 -10.41
N MET A 149 -6.51 11.03 -10.30
CA MET A 149 -7.53 11.33 -11.30
C MET A 149 -6.91 11.59 -12.69
N GLY A 150 -5.79 12.30 -12.75
CA GLY A 150 -5.05 12.51 -13.99
C GLY A 150 -4.58 11.22 -14.63
N VAL A 151 -4.06 10.27 -13.85
CA VAL A 151 -3.66 8.92 -14.31
C VAL A 151 -4.87 8.17 -14.89
N SER A 152 -5.99 8.16 -14.16
CA SER A 152 -7.21 7.49 -14.59
C SER A 152 -7.78 8.08 -15.88
N LEU A 153 -7.80 9.41 -16.00
CA LEU A 153 -8.25 10.10 -17.22
C LEU A 153 -7.35 9.79 -18.40
N LEU A 154 -6.03 9.77 -18.19
CA LEU A 154 -5.08 9.42 -19.23
C LEU A 154 -5.31 7.98 -19.72
N ASP A 155 -5.42 7.02 -18.81
CA ASP A 155 -5.68 5.61 -19.14
C ASP A 155 -6.95 5.47 -19.99
N MET A 156 -8.06 6.06 -19.54
CA MET A 156 -9.33 6.03 -20.29
C MET A 156 -9.21 6.66 -21.70
N GLN A 157 -8.47 7.75 -21.85
CA GLN A 157 -8.28 8.40 -23.14
C GLN A 157 -7.36 7.60 -24.05
N VAL A 158 -6.32 6.98 -23.51
CA VAL A 158 -5.44 6.07 -24.27
C VAL A 158 -6.22 4.88 -24.82
N TRP A 159 -7.08 4.27 -24.01
CA TRP A 159 -7.95 3.18 -24.50
C TRP A 159 -8.91 3.63 -25.56
N LYS A 160 -9.58 4.78 -25.41
CA LYS A 160 -10.45 5.36 -26.46
C LYS A 160 -9.68 5.61 -27.75
N TRP A 161 -8.45 6.13 -27.64
CA TRP A 161 -7.60 6.35 -28.80
C TRP A 161 -7.20 5.05 -29.50
N LEU A 162 -6.83 4.01 -28.74
CA LEU A 162 -6.50 2.69 -29.29
C LEU A 162 -7.68 2.06 -30.03
N TYR A 163 -8.88 2.12 -29.48
CA TYR A 163 -10.09 1.65 -30.17
C TYR A 163 -10.38 2.40 -31.48
N ALA A 164 -10.07 3.68 -31.52
CA ALA A 164 -10.22 4.49 -32.74
C ALA A 164 -9.08 4.29 -33.75
N ASN A 165 -7.96 3.71 -33.35
CA ASN A 165 -6.75 3.52 -34.18
C ASN A 165 -6.21 2.08 -34.03
N PRO A 166 -6.97 1.05 -34.46
CA PRO A 166 -6.62 -0.35 -34.22
C PRO A 166 -5.30 -0.78 -34.86
N ASP A 167 -4.89 -0.13 -35.95
CA ASP A 167 -3.66 -0.42 -36.69
C ASP A 167 -2.49 0.50 -36.31
N ALA A 168 -2.59 1.18 -35.16
CA ALA A 168 -1.57 2.13 -34.72
C ALA A 168 -0.25 1.45 -34.41
N THR A 169 0.84 2.05 -34.88
CA THR A 169 2.19 1.62 -34.53
C THR A 169 2.56 2.02 -33.10
N PRO A 170 3.55 1.38 -32.45
CA PRO A 170 4.04 1.77 -31.14
C PRO A 170 4.52 3.24 -31.08
N ALA A 171 5.07 3.76 -32.17
CA ALA A 171 5.50 5.16 -32.25
C ALA A 171 4.31 6.13 -32.19
N GLN A 172 3.25 5.86 -32.93
CA GLN A 172 2.01 6.64 -32.91
C GLN A 172 1.32 6.59 -31.54
N LEU A 173 1.30 5.41 -30.91
CA LEU A 173 0.77 5.28 -29.53
C LEU A 173 1.58 6.14 -28.55
N LYS A 174 2.92 6.10 -28.62
CA LYS A 174 3.78 6.94 -27.78
C LYS A 174 3.47 8.42 -27.93
N GLU A 175 3.33 8.91 -29.16
CA GLU A 175 2.99 10.31 -29.45
C GLU A 175 1.61 10.68 -28.89
N ALA A 176 0.62 9.80 -29.09
CA ALA A 176 -0.72 9.99 -28.56
C ALA A 176 -0.72 10.07 -27.02
N VAL A 177 -0.02 9.15 -26.34
CA VAL A 177 0.09 9.15 -24.87
C VAL A 177 0.73 10.45 -24.36
N ILE A 178 1.82 10.92 -25.00
CA ILE A 178 2.48 12.18 -24.63
C ILE A 178 1.54 13.37 -24.78
N ARG A 179 0.81 13.45 -25.91
CA ARG A 179 -0.15 14.52 -26.16
C ARG A 179 -1.28 14.50 -25.13
N LEU A 180 -1.90 13.34 -24.89
CA LEU A 180 -2.98 13.16 -23.93
C LEU A 180 -2.52 13.48 -22.49
N ALA A 181 -1.31 13.10 -22.12
CA ALA A 181 -0.75 13.44 -20.82
C ALA A 181 -0.60 14.95 -20.63
N LYS A 182 -0.11 15.65 -21.66
CA LYS A 182 -0.03 17.11 -21.63
C LYS A 182 -1.40 17.78 -21.50
N GLU A 183 -2.43 17.27 -22.18
CA GLU A 183 -3.79 17.77 -22.08
C GLU A 183 -4.37 17.55 -20.66
N VAL A 184 -4.15 16.38 -20.06
CA VAL A 184 -4.68 16.04 -18.73
C VAL A 184 -4.05 16.88 -17.62
N TRP A 185 -2.74 17.12 -17.66
CA TRP A 185 -2.04 17.87 -16.62
C TRP A 185 -1.70 19.33 -16.99
N ASN A 186 -2.19 19.83 -18.11
CA ASN A 186 -1.96 21.22 -18.60
C ASN A 186 -0.46 21.56 -18.74
N LEU A 187 0.34 20.64 -19.32
CA LEU A 187 1.78 20.79 -19.53
C LEU A 187 2.12 21.34 -20.93
#